data_4ee06a79f2a03a698099fdc8724f3484
#
_entry.id   4ee06a79f2a03a698099fdc8724f3484
#
_cell.length_a   1.000
_cell.length_b   1.000
_cell.length_c   1.000
_cell.angle_alpha   90.00
_cell.angle_beta   90.00
_cell.angle_gamma   90.00
#
_symmetry.space_group_name_H-M   'P 1'
#
loop_
_entity.id
_entity.type
_entity.pdbx_description
1 polymer ?
#
loop_
_entity_poly.entity_id
_entity_poly.type
_entity_poly.pdbx_seq_one_letter_code
_entity_poly.pdbx_strand_id
1 'polypeptide(L)'
;MNNSFELGKILESENYISIEIFILNLLLTFLLSYLLSKVYIRFGRSLSNRSSFSENFSLISMTTMTIITIVKSSLALSLGLVGALSIVRFRTALKEPEELAYTFFCIAIGLGLGANQATITLISFIIICFGIFFRKRFSYASKINGMNLTLSSISQNTINLDSIIDDLYSICESIDLKRVSHEKN
;
A
#
# COMPACT_ATOMS: atom_id res chain seq x y z
N MET A 1 -47.97 -5.94 18.13
CA MET A 1 -46.91 -6.01 19.18
C MET A 1 -45.85 -7.07 18.92
N ASN A 2 -46.00 -7.98 17.95
CA ASN A 2 -45.03 -9.05 17.68
C ASN A 2 -43.85 -8.65 16.77
N ASN A 3 -44.02 -7.61 15.94
CA ASN A 3 -42.98 -7.23 14.96
C ASN A 3 -41.74 -6.53 15.59
N SER A 4 -41.90 -5.85 16.73
CA SER A 4 -40.79 -5.23 17.43
C SER A 4 -39.92 -6.22 18.18
N PHE A 5 -40.51 -7.34 18.61
CA PHE A 5 -39.78 -8.42 19.30
C PHE A 5 -39.00 -9.30 18.33
N GLU A 6 -39.55 -9.52 17.11
CA GLU A 6 -38.87 -10.23 16.02
C GLU A 6 -37.70 -9.40 15.48
N LEU A 7 -37.88 -8.07 15.31
CA LEU A 7 -36.81 -7.15 14.91
C LEU A 7 -35.69 -7.10 15.93
N GLY A 8 -35.98 -7.12 17.24
CA GLY A 8 -34.97 -7.20 18.30
C GLY A 8 -34.13 -8.49 18.20
N LYS A 9 -34.79 -9.64 17.98
CA LYS A 9 -34.09 -10.92 17.82
C LYS A 9 -33.23 -11.01 16.56
N ILE A 10 -33.66 -10.41 15.47
CA ILE A 10 -32.89 -10.36 14.21
C ILE A 10 -31.66 -9.46 14.37
N LEU A 11 -31.78 -8.33 15.09
CA LEU A 11 -30.67 -7.42 15.36
C LEU A 11 -29.67 -7.99 16.39
N GLU A 12 -30.12 -8.82 17.33
CA GLU A 12 -29.26 -9.50 18.29
C GLU A 12 -28.53 -10.72 17.71
N SER A 13 -29.13 -11.42 16.74
CA SER A 13 -28.54 -12.63 16.16
C SER A 13 -27.35 -12.36 15.21
N GLU A 14 -27.20 -11.14 14.70
CA GLU A 14 -26.09 -10.77 13.81
C GLU A 14 -24.78 -10.44 14.54
N ASN A 15 -24.77 -10.30 15.86
CA ASN A 15 -23.62 -9.76 16.60
C ASN A 15 -22.71 -10.81 17.28
N TYR A 16 -23.02 -12.09 17.21
CA TYR A 16 -22.11 -13.11 17.75
C TYR A 16 -21.01 -13.43 16.72
N ILE A 17 -19.89 -12.75 16.86
CA ILE A 17 -18.67 -13.13 16.15
C ILE A 17 -18.22 -14.47 16.73
N SER A 18 -18.39 -15.55 15.98
CA SER A 18 -17.83 -16.84 16.39
C SER A 18 -16.30 -16.71 16.38
N ILE A 19 -15.68 -17.03 17.49
CA ILE A 19 -14.21 -16.96 17.65
C ILE A 19 -13.51 -17.79 16.57
N GLU A 20 -14.12 -18.90 16.17
CA GLU A 20 -13.61 -19.77 15.11
C GLU A 20 -13.52 -19.04 13.76
N ILE A 21 -14.57 -18.33 13.36
CA ILE A 21 -14.59 -17.56 12.11
C ILE A 21 -13.58 -16.39 12.19
N PHE A 22 -13.48 -15.75 13.35
CA PHE A 22 -12.49 -14.69 13.56
C PHE A 22 -11.05 -15.19 13.35
N ILE A 23 -10.70 -16.32 13.99
CA ILE A 23 -9.37 -16.91 13.86
C ILE A 23 -9.10 -17.31 12.40
N LEU A 24 -10.08 -17.93 11.73
CA LEU A 24 -9.96 -18.33 10.33
C LEU A 24 -9.75 -17.12 9.41
N ASN A 25 -10.52 -16.06 9.60
CA ASN A 25 -10.35 -14.82 8.83
C ASN A 25 -9.02 -14.14 9.12
N LEU A 26 -8.53 -14.19 10.36
CA LEU A 26 -7.22 -13.64 10.73
C LEU A 26 -6.07 -14.41 10.07
N LEU A 27 -6.13 -15.73 10.05
CA LEU A 27 -5.17 -16.56 9.33
C LEU A 27 -5.22 -16.32 7.82
N LEU A 28 -6.42 -16.18 7.26
CA LEU A 28 -6.61 -15.87 5.85
C LEU A 28 -6.04 -14.47 5.51
N THR A 29 -6.24 -13.48 6.39
CA THR A 29 -5.66 -12.14 6.24
C THR A 29 -4.14 -12.20 6.20
N PHE A 30 -3.53 -12.96 7.11
CA PHE A 30 -2.08 -13.17 7.14
C PHE A 30 -1.59 -13.83 5.85
N LEU A 31 -2.27 -14.87 5.37
CA LEU A 31 -1.90 -15.57 4.16
C LEU A 31 -1.96 -14.65 2.92
N LEU A 32 -3.06 -13.89 2.75
CA LEU A 32 -3.23 -12.98 1.61
C LEU A 32 -2.21 -11.83 1.64
N SER A 33 -1.96 -11.25 2.81
CA SER A 33 -0.95 -10.18 2.94
C SER A 33 0.46 -10.68 2.70
N TYR A 34 0.78 -11.91 3.10
CA TYR A 34 2.05 -12.55 2.81
C TYR A 34 2.23 -12.83 1.30
N LEU A 35 1.17 -13.28 0.63
CA LEU A 35 1.19 -13.44 -0.84
C LEU A 35 1.39 -12.08 -1.52
N LEU A 36 0.71 -11.04 -1.05
CA LEU A 36 0.86 -9.68 -1.56
C LEU A 36 2.28 -9.15 -1.38
N SER A 37 2.91 -9.42 -0.24
CA SER A 37 4.32 -9.09 0.02
C SER A 37 5.24 -9.70 -1.04
N LYS A 38 5.06 -10.97 -1.36
CA LYS A 38 5.84 -11.64 -2.43
C LYS A 38 5.57 -11.03 -3.81
N VAL A 39 4.32 -10.71 -4.11
CA VAL A 39 3.96 -10.02 -5.35
C VAL A 39 4.65 -8.66 -5.43
N TYR A 40 4.63 -7.87 -4.34
CA TYR A 40 5.29 -6.57 -4.28
C TYR A 40 6.81 -6.66 -4.47
N ILE A 41 7.50 -7.57 -3.79
CA ILE A 41 8.96 -7.76 -3.93
C ILE A 41 9.32 -8.12 -5.38
N ARG A 42 8.51 -8.99 -6.03
CA ARG A 42 8.79 -9.46 -7.38
C ARG A 42 8.39 -8.47 -8.48
N PHE A 43 7.32 -7.71 -8.28
CA PHE A 43 6.71 -6.87 -9.31
C PHE A 43 6.84 -5.37 -9.05
N GLY A 44 7.12 -4.92 -7.82
CA GLY A 44 7.30 -3.51 -7.46
C GLY A 44 8.47 -2.86 -8.20
N ARG A 45 8.32 -1.56 -8.50
CA ARG A 45 9.34 -0.71 -9.16
C ARG A 45 9.95 0.30 -8.21
N SER A 46 9.53 0.31 -6.94
CA SER A 46 10.03 1.23 -5.92
C SER A 46 11.56 1.13 -5.79
N LEU A 47 12.21 2.28 -5.69
CA LEU A 47 13.66 2.43 -5.44
C LEU A 47 14.01 2.24 -3.95
N SER A 48 13.00 2.22 -3.08
CA SER A 48 13.13 1.99 -1.64
C SER A 48 13.46 0.52 -1.32
N ASN A 49 13.88 0.26 -0.08
CA ASN A 49 14.14 -1.10 0.39
C ASN A 49 12.82 -1.91 0.47
N ARG A 50 12.48 -2.59 -0.64
CA ARG A 50 11.22 -3.32 -0.82
C ARG A 50 10.99 -4.40 0.22
N SER A 51 12.07 -5.05 0.67
CA SER A 51 11.99 -6.12 1.68
C SER A 51 11.45 -5.58 3.00
N SER A 52 12.10 -4.53 3.54
CA SER A 52 11.68 -3.92 4.81
C SER A 52 10.27 -3.32 4.75
N PHE A 53 9.89 -2.74 3.61
CA PHE A 53 8.55 -2.18 3.47
C PHE A 53 7.47 -3.26 3.42
N SER A 54 7.73 -4.36 2.71
CA SER A 54 6.78 -5.46 2.54
C SER A 54 6.50 -6.24 3.83
N GLU A 55 7.41 -6.23 4.81
CA GLU A 55 7.21 -6.87 6.12
C GLU A 55 6.03 -6.25 6.88
N ASN A 56 5.78 -4.96 6.68
CA ASN A 56 4.68 -4.26 7.33
C ASN A 56 3.29 -4.63 6.77
N PHE A 57 3.21 -5.27 5.60
CA PHE A 57 1.92 -5.59 4.96
C PHE A 57 1.06 -6.50 5.83
N SER A 58 1.66 -7.52 6.42
CA SER A 58 0.95 -8.45 7.30
C SER A 58 0.41 -7.74 8.54
N LEU A 59 1.22 -6.87 9.15
CA LEU A 59 0.81 -6.10 10.32
C LEU A 59 -0.35 -5.16 10.00
N ILE A 60 -0.25 -4.40 8.90
CA ILE A 60 -1.30 -3.46 8.48
C ILE A 60 -2.61 -4.19 8.20
N SER A 61 -2.58 -5.31 7.47
CA SER A 61 -3.79 -6.05 7.13
C SER A 61 -4.45 -6.68 8.37
N MET A 62 -3.68 -7.30 9.24
CA MET A 62 -4.19 -7.95 10.46
C MET A 62 -4.75 -6.93 11.46
N THR A 63 -4.08 -5.80 11.65
CA THR A 63 -4.58 -4.73 12.52
C THR A 63 -5.86 -4.12 11.96
N THR A 64 -5.92 -3.88 10.66
CA THR A 64 -7.14 -3.37 10.01
C THR A 64 -8.30 -4.34 10.15
N MET A 65 -8.05 -5.64 9.91
CA MET A 65 -9.06 -6.70 10.09
C MET A 65 -9.61 -6.72 11.52
N THR A 66 -8.73 -6.66 12.52
CA THR A 66 -9.11 -6.66 13.93
C THR A 66 -9.93 -5.43 14.29
N ILE A 67 -9.50 -4.23 13.86
CA ILE A 67 -10.20 -2.98 14.10
C ILE A 67 -11.62 -3.05 13.50
N ILE A 68 -11.77 -3.45 12.25
CA ILE A 68 -13.07 -3.52 11.58
C ILE A 68 -13.98 -4.55 12.23
N THR A 69 -13.44 -5.68 12.67
CA THR A 69 -14.23 -6.70 13.39
C THR A 69 -14.80 -6.14 14.70
N ILE A 70 -14.02 -5.36 15.45
CA ILE A 70 -14.47 -4.72 16.70
C ILE A 70 -15.48 -3.61 16.41
N VAL A 71 -15.20 -2.77 15.42
CA VAL A 71 -16.03 -1.60 15.08
C VAL A 71 -17.39 -2.02 14.51
N LYS A 72 -17.44 -3.13 13.77
CA LYS A 72 -18.69 -3.67 13.20
C LYS A 72 -19.73 -3.99 14.28
N SER A 73 -19.29 -4.31 15.48
CA SER A 73 -20.19 -4.67 16.59
C SER A 73 -20.92 -3.48 17.24
N SER A 74 -20.50 -2.22 16.97
CA SER A 74 -21.06 -1.04 17.61
C SER A 74 -21.00 0.21 16.75
N LEU A 75 -22.16 0.79 16.46
CA LEU A 75 -22.26 2.06 15.72
C LEU A 75 -21.57 3.23 16.46
N ALA A 76 -21.64 3.26 17.77
CA ALA A 76 -20.96 4.29 18.56
C ALA A 76 -19.43 4.21 18.42
N LEU A 77 -18.87 2.99 18.41
CA LEU A 77 -17.46 2.75 18.19
C LEU A 77 -17.03 3.14 16.77
N SER A 78 -17.86 2.89 15.75
CA SER A 78 -17.55 3.26 14.37
C SER A 78 -17.46 4.77 14.20
N LEU A 79 -18.39 5.54 14.78
CA LEU A 79 -18.35 6.99 14.76
C LEU A 79 -17.17 7.56 15.55
N GLY A 80 -16.85 6.96 16.70
CA GLY A 80 -15.68 7.30 17.50
C GLY A 80 -14.36 7.07 16.76
N LEU A 81 -14.25 5.96 16.05
CA LEU A 81 -13.06 5.64 15.25
C LEU A 81 -12.85 6.63 14.11
N VAL A 82 -13.90 6.99 13.36
CA VAL A 82 -13.83 8.02 12.31
C VAL A 82 -13.34 9.35 12.89
N GLY A 83 -13.86 9.75 14.04
CA GLY A 83 -13.39 10.93 14.76
C GLY A 83 -11.92 10.84 15.18
N ALA A 84 -11.51 9.72 15.74
CA ALA A 84 -10.12 9.48 16.15
C ALA A 84 -9.14 9.47 14.97
N LEU A 85 -9.50 8.82 13.86
CA LEU A 85 -8.67 8.77 12.66
C LEU A 85 -8.54 10.13 11.98
N SER A 86 -9.53 11.03 12.12
CA SER A 86 -9.44 12.37 11.54
C SER A 86 -8.37 13.25 12.20
N ILE A 87 -7.94 12.94 13.42
CA ILE A 87 -6.88 13.64 14.16
C ILE A 87 -5.48 13.10 13.78
N VAL A 88 -5.41 11.88 13.24
CA VAL A 88 -4.13 11.25 12.85
C VAL A 88 -3.59 11.94 11.61
N ARG A 89 -2.57 12.77 11.81
CA ARG A 89 -1.86 13.43 10.73
C ARG A 89 -0.53 12.73 10.45
N PHE A 90 -0.41 12.15 9.27
CA PHE A 90 0.87 11.63 8.81
C PHE A 90 1.83 12.80 8.50
N ARG A 91 2.94 12.89 9.23
CA ARG A 91 3.96 13.92 9.01
C ARG A 91 4.96 13.55 7.92
N THR A 92 5.11 12.26 7.65
CA THR A 92 6.00 11.74 6.61
C THR A 92 5.18 11.41 5.37
N ALA A 93 5.47 12.10 4.28
CA ALA A 93 4.89 11.74 2.98
C ALA A 93 5.49 10.39 2.54
N LEU A 94 4.64 9.46 2.15
CA LEU A 94 5.07 8.26 1.43
C LEU A 94 5.72 8.74 0.13
N LYS A 95 7.01 8.45 -0.06
CA LYS A 95 7.81 9.00 -1.16
C LYS A 95 7.37 8.49 -2.51
N GLU A 96 6.82 7.29 -2.56
CA GLU A 96 6.47 6.63 -3.80
C GLU A 96 4.98 6.27 -3.86
N PRO A 97 4.27 6.67 -4.94
CA PRO A 97 2.83 6.39 -5.09
C PRO A 97 2.53 4.89 -5.19
N GLU A 98 3.51 4.08 -5.58
CA GLU A 98 3.37 2.63 -5.64
C GLU A 98 3.28 2.01 -4.25
N GLU A 99 4.11 2.45 -3.30
CA GLU A 99 4.06 2.00 -1.90
C GLU A 99 2.69 2.31 -1.26
N LEU A 100 2.16 3.50 -1.58
CA LEU A 100 0.84 3.90 -1.12
C LEU A 100 -0.26 2.97 -1.66
N ALA A 101 -0.21 2.62 -2.95
CA ALA A 101 -1.20 1.74 -3.57
C ALA A 101 -1.20 0.33 -2.94
N TYR A 102 -0.03 -0.25 -2.68
CA TYR A 102 0.06 -1.55 -2.00
C TYR A 102 -0.39 -1.48 -0.54
N THR A 103 -0.11 -0.38 0.17
CA THR A 103 -0.62 -0.15 1.53
C THR A 103 -2.14 -0.09 1.55
N PHE A 104 -2.77 0.63 0.61
CA PHE A 104 -4.23 0.64 0.48
C PHE A 104 -4.79 -0.75 0.16
N PHE A 105 -4.07 -1.55 -0.61
CA PHE A 105 -4.49 -2.91 -0.88
C PHE A 105 -4.44 -3.80 0.37
N CYS A 106 -3.44 -3.63 1.24
CA CYS A 106 -3.38 -4.29 2.54
C CYS A 106 -4.58 -3.91 3.43
N ILE A 107 -4.91 -2.61 3.48
CA ILE A 107 -6.07 -2.10 4.21
C ILE A 107 -7.37 -2.72 3.64
N ALA A 108 -7.53 -2.80 2.32
CA ALA A 108 -8.70 -3.38 1.69
C ALA A 108 -8.87 -4.87 2.02
N ILE A 109 -7.79 -5.65 2.06
CA ILE A 109 -7.82 -7.06 2.51
C ILE A 109 -8.30 -7.16 3.95
N GLY A 110 -7.73 -6.36 4.86
CA GLY A 110 -8.13 -6.34 6.26
C GLY A 110 -9.59 -5.93 6.46
N LEU A 111 -10.04 -4.91 5.74
CA LEU A 111 -11.40 -4.40 5.78
C LEU A 111 -12.41 -5.45 5.30
N GLY A 112 -12.15 -6.10 4.16
CA GLY A 112 -13.06 -7.09 3.59
C GLY A 112 -13.21 -8.35 4.46
N LEU A 113 -12.10 -8.85 5.03
CA LEU A 113 -12.14 -10.01 5.92
C LEU A 113 -12.69 -9.64 7.31
N GLY A 114 -12.41 -8.44 7.82
CA GLY A 114 -13.02 -7.93 9.06
C GLY A 114 -14.53 -7.71 8.94
N ALA A 115 -15.00 -7.32 7.77
CA ALA A 115 -16.43 -7.23 7.46
C ALA A 115 -17.11 -8.60 7.26
N ASN A 116 -16.35 -9.70 7.36
CA ASN A 116 -16.81 -11.07 7.12
C ASN A 116 -17.23 -11.35 5.65
N GLN A 117 -16.64 -10.60 4.70
CA GLN A 117 -16.89 -10.73 3.26
C GLN A 117 -15.71 -11.45 2.57
N ALA A 118 -15.37 -12.63 3.05
CA ALA A 118 -14.19 -13.37 2.58
C ALA A 118 -14.26 -13.68 1.07
N THR A 119 -15.42 -14.05 0.55
CA THR A 119 -15.60 -14.39 -0.87
C THR A 119 -15.30 -13.21 -1.79
N ILE A 120 -15.83 -12.02 -1.46
CA ILE A 120 -15.62 -10.81 -2.25
C ILE A 120 -14.14 -10.39 -2.19
N THR A 121 -13.53 -10.49 -1.01
CA THR A 121 -12.13 -10.14 -0.80
C THR A 121 -11.20 -11.06 -1.59
N LEU A 122 -11.45 -12.37 -1.61
CA LEU A 122 -10.68 -13.33 -2.38
C LEU A 122 -10.78 -13.07 -3.89
N ILE A 123 -11.98 -12.84 -4.40
CA ILE A 123 -12.19 -12.53 -5.83
C ILE A 123 -11.46 -11.24 -6.20
N SER A 124 -11.61 -10.19 -5.39
CA SER A 124 -10.95 -8.91 -5.62
C SER A 124 -9.42 -9.06 -5.58
N PHE A 125 -8.89 -9.84 -4.64
CA PHE A 125 -7.46 -10.11 -4.55
C PHE A 125 -6.92 -10.76 -5.82
N ILE A 126 -7.60 -11.78 -6.34
CA ILE A 126 -7.20 -12.49 -7.56
C ILE A 126 -7.21 -11.54 -8.76
N ILE A 127 -8.28 -10.76 -8.91
CA ILE A 127 -8.44 -9.81 -10.04
C ILE A 127 -7.35 -8.75 -10.01
N ILE A 128 -7.07 -8.16 -8.84
CA ILE A 128 -6.04 -7.12 -8.70
C ILE A 128 -4.66 -7.69 -8.95
N CYS A 129 -4.33 -8.86 -8.40
CA CYS A 129 -3.04 -9.52 -8.66
C CYS A 129 -2.86 -9.86 -10.14
N PHE A 130 -3.93 -10.32 -10.80
CA PHE A 130 -3.92 -10.56 -12.25
C PHE A 130 -3.67 -9.26 -13.04
N GLY A 131 -4.32 -8.16 -12.65
CA GLY A 131 -4.09 -6.84 -13.24
C GLY A 131 -2.64 -6.37 -13.10
N ILE A 132 -2.02 -6.55 -11.93
CA ILE A 132 -0.61 -6.24 -11.69
C ILE A 132 0.30 -7.06 -12.60
N PHE A 133 0.02 -8.36 -12.72
CA PHE A 133 0.78 -9.27 -13.58
C PHE A 133 0.67 -8.87 -15.05
N PHE A 134 -0.56 -8.59 -15.52
CA PHE A 134 -0.84 -8.22 -16.90
C PHE A 134 -0.18 -6.89 -17.28
N ARG A 135 -0.29 -5.88 -16.41
CA ARG A 135 0.37 -4.59 -16.61
C ARG A 135 1.88 -4.73 -16.79
N LYS A 136 2.54 -5.61 -16.05
CA LYS A 136 3.99 -5.82 -16.19
C LYS A 136 4.35 -6.49 -17.50
N ARG A 137 3.54 -7.43 -17.97
CA ARG A 137 3.79 -8.12 -19.24
C ARG A 137 3.71 -7.17 -20.45
N PHE A 138 2.78 -6.21 -20.40
CA PHE A 138 2.66 -5.21 -21.46
C PHE A 138 3.67 -4.05 -21.33
N SER A 139 4.09 -3.71 -20.14
CA SER A 139 5.05 -2.62 -19.90
C SER A 139 6.50 -3.01 -20.21
N TYR A 140 6.76 -4.22 -20.62
CA TYR A 140 8.11 -4.68 -21.02
C TYR A 140 8.58 -4.06 -22.36
N ALA A 141 7.67 -3.50 -23.13
CA ALA A 141 7.97 -2.89 -24.45
C ALA A 141 8.52 -1.44 -24.36
N SER A 142 8.45 -0.78 -23.20
CA SER A 142 8.95 0.60 -23.01
C SER A 142 10.00 0.66 -21.91
N LYS A 143 11.05 -0.11 -22.06
CA LYS A 143 12.20 -0.08 -21.15
C LYS A 143 13.22 0.95 -21.64
N ILE A 144 12.90 2.22 -21.48
CA ILE A 144 13.93 3.26 -21.38
C ILE A 144 14.46 3.11 -19.95
N ASN A 145 15.56 2.41 -19.78
CA ASN A 145 16.30 2.36 -18.52
C ASN A 145 16.91 3.74 -18.27
N GLY A 146 16.11 4.70 -17.83
CA GLY A 146 16.62 5.97 -17.34
C GLY A 146 17.34 5.72 -16.02
N MET A 147 18.65 5.67 -16.01
CA MET A 147 19.43 5.80 -14.80
C MET A 147 19.40 7.27 -14.35
N ASN A 148 19.02 7.51 -13.11
CA ASN A 148 19.13 8.86 -12.54
C ASN A 148 20.52 9.00 -11.90
N LEU A 149 21.34 9.86 -12.46
CA LEU A 149 22.63 10.25 -11.90
C LEU A 149 22.45 11.54 -11.11
N THR A 150 22.81 11.54 -9.83
CA THR A 150 22.84 12.74 -9.01
C THR A 150 24.29 13.05 -8.65
N LEU A 151 24.79 14.17 -9.15
CA LEU A 151 26.12 14.67 -8.81
C LEU A 151 25.95 15.79 -7.77
N SER A 152 26.60 15.63 -6.63
CA SER A 152 26.68 16.67 -5.60
C SER A 152 28.16 17.02 -5.38
N SER A 153 28.50 18.29 -5.48
CA SER A 153 29.84 18.78 -5.19
C SER A 153 29.79 19.88 -4.12
N ILE A 154 30.69 19.78 -3.13
CA ILE A 154 30.84 20.76 -2.05
C ILE A 154 32.14 21.56 -2.37
N SER A 155 32.20 22.18 -3.52
CA SER A 155 33.34 23.02 -3.91
C SER A 155 32.91 24.47 -4.08
N GLN A 156 33.75 25.39 -3.66
CA GLN A 156 33.51 26.83 -3.85
C GLN A 156 33.74 27.29 -5.29
N ASN A 157 34.31 26.43 -6.14
CA ASN A 157 34.51 26.75 -7.56
C ASN A 157 33.26 26.40 -8.38
N THR A 158 32.91 27.27 -9.30
CA THR A 158 31.83 27.04 -10.27
C THR A 158 32.12 25.79 -11.09
N ILE A 159 31.24 24.80 -10.98
CA ILE A 159 31.33 23.57 -11.76
C ILE A 159 31.00 23.91 -13.21
N ASN A 160 31.88 23.57 -14.12
CA ASN A 160 31.65 23.74 -15.55
C ASN A 160 30.68 22.60 -16.01
N LEU A 161 29.38 22.92 -16.09
CA LEU A 161 28.33 21.96 -16.46
C LEU A 161 28.54 21.40 -17.88
N ASP A 162 29.05 22.24 -18.78
CA ASP A 162 29.24 21.84 -20.19
C ASP A 162 30.28 20.72 -20.33
N SER A 163 31.40 20.79 -19.60
CA SER A 163 32.41 19.73 -19.63
C SER A 163 31.90 18.39 -19.08
N ILE A 164 31.06 18.42 -18.03
CA ILE A 164 30.45 17.20 -17.47
C ILE A 164 29.42 16.60 -18.42
N ILE A 165 28.66 17.44 -19.08
CA ILE A 165 27.67 17.00 -20.07
C ILE A 165 28.36 16.37 -21.28
N ASP A 166 29.45 16.96 -21.78
CA ASP A 166 30.21 16.42 -22.90
C ASP A 166 30.87 15.07 -22.57
N ASP A 167 31.42 14.92 -21.37
CA ASP A 167 31.95 13.64 -20.89
C ASP A 167 30.87 12.57 -20.78
N LEU A 168 29.69 12.94 -20.30
CA LEU A 168 28.56 12.02 -20.19
C LEU A 168 27.98 11.64 -21.56
N TYR A 169 27.95 12.55 -22.55
CA TYR A 169 27.51 12.25 -23.92
C TYR A 169 28.38 11.20 -24.60
N SER A 170 29.64 11.09 -24.20
CA SER A 170 30.55 10.05 -24.71
C SER A 170 30.18 8.63 -24.27
N ILE A 171 29.41 8.50 -23.15
CA ILE A 171 29.10 7.22 -22.47
C ILE A 171 27.62 6.87 -22.58
N CYS A 172 26.74 7.88 -22.69
CA CYS A 172 25.30 7.72 -22.67
C CYS A 172 24.67 8.09 -24.01
N GLU A 173 23.73 7.28 -24.49
CA GLU A 173 22.99 7.50 -25.75
C GLU A 173 22.05 8.73 -25.72
N SER A 174 21.55 9.08 -24.54
CA SER A 174 20.70 10.25 -24.32
C SER A 174 20.80 10.74 -22.88
N ILE A 175 20.88 12.06 -22.71
CA ILE A 175 20.96 12.70 -21.38
C ILE A 175 19.82 13.71 -21.29
N ASP A 176 19.02 13.61 -20.23
CA ASP A 176 17.95 14.55 -19.91
C ASP A 176 18.25 15.23 -18.56
N LEU A 177 18.55 16.54 -18.62
CA LEU A 177 18.88 17.33 -17.44
C LEU A 177 17.61 17.72 -16.68
N LYS A 178 17.34 17.03 -15.56
CA LYS A 178 16.10 17.22 -14.79
C LYS A 178 16.16 18.37 -13.81
N ARG A 179 17.28 18.60 -13.16
CA ARG A 179 17.38 19.63 -12.11
C ARG A 179 18.82 20.04 -11.84
N VAL A 180 19.05 21.34 -11.80
CA VAL A 180 20.28 21.95 -11.29
C VAL A 180 19.89 22.84 -10.11
N SER A 181 20.48 22.62 -8.94
CA SER A 181 20.29 23.49 -7.78
C SER A 181 21.63 24.00 -7.29
N HIS A 182 21.79 25.33 -7.24
CA HIS A 182 22.91 26.00 -6.59
C HIS A 182 22.45 26.41 -5.19
N GLU A 183 23.06 25.82 -4.17
CA GLU A 183 22.89 26.27 -2.79
C GLU A 183 24.07 27.24 -2.51
N LYS A 184 23.76 28.52 -2.40
CA LYS A 184 24.73 29.53 -1.92
C LYS A 184 24.72 29.46 -0.39
N ASN A 185 25.84 29.04 0.20
CA ASN A 185 26.13 29.31 1.60
C ASN A 185 26.47 30.76 1.80
#